data_65ab681d60b83d6b9583a55018c4b64b
#
_entry.id   65ab681d60b83d6b9583a55018c4b64b
#
_cell.length_a   1.000
_cell.length_b   1.000
_cell.length_c   1.000
_cell.angle_alpha   90.00
_cell.angle_beta   90.00
_cell.angle_gamma   90.00
#
_symmetry.space_group_name_H-M   'P 1'
#
loop_
_entity.id
_entity.type
_entity.pdbx_description
1 polymer ?
#
loop_
_entity_poly.entity_id
_entity_poly.type
_entity_poly.pdbx_seq_one_letter_code
_entity_poly.pdbx_strand_id
1 'polypeptide(L)'
;MAIYHFSVKNISRAQGRSAVACAAYRSGEKLIDERQGKEQDYTKKTGVELTRIYAPIGTKTELLDRGQLWNAVEKTERRKDANLAREFEIALPQELNKAEREKLVDELCNKIVERHNVIVDAAIHAPHTDSGSDERNYHAHIMFTGRHIDLETGDFAAKKNRDFNKENSSETVQKWREDFADMTNAHLMRAGHLFSSVDHRSYAEQGIDKEATA
;
A
#
# COMPACT_ATOMS: atom_id res chain seq x y z
N MET A 1 -19.81 2.22 12.76
CA MET A 1 -19.97 1.95 11.31
C MET A 1 -18.59 2.02 10.68
N ALA A 2 -18.16 0.96 10.03
CA ALA A 2 -16.85 0.92 9.37
C ALA A 2 -16.78 1.97 8.25
N ILE A 3 -15.61 2.59 8.08
CA ILE A 3 -15.37 3.61 7.07
C ILE A 3 -14.63 2.93 5.92
N TYR A 4 -15.10 3.14 4.68
CA TYR A 4 -14.41 2.72 3.48
C TYR A 4 -13.60 3.88 2.90
N HIS A 5 -12.30 3.67 2.73
CA HIS A 5 -11.44 4.54 1.96
C HIS A 5 -10.45 3.69 1.18
N PHE A 6 -10.33 3.98 -0.10
CA PHE A 6 -9.37 3.32 -0.98
C PHE A 6 -8.89 4.33 -2.03
N SER A 7 -7.70 4.83 -1.88
CA SER A 7 -7.07 5.73 -2.85
C SER A 7 -5.85 5.09 -3.50
N VAL A 8 -5.60 5.47 -4.75
CA VAL A 8 -4.44 5.02 -5.51
C VAL A 8 -3.55 6.21 -5.81
N LYS A 9 -2.29 6.12 -5.44
CA LYS A 9 -1.29 7.17 -5.63
C LYS A 9 -0.11 6.64 -6.44
N ASN A 10 0.46 7.50 -7.26
CA ASN A 10 1.75 7.25 -7.91
C ASN A 10 2.85 7.95 -7.14
N ILE A 11 3.95 7.26 -6.92
CA ILE A 11 5.19 7.83 -6.41
C ILE A 11 6.07 8.09 -7.63
N SER A 12 6.16 9.35 -8.02
CA SER A 12 6.84 9.76 -9.24
C SER A 12 8.00 10.71 -8.93
N ARG A 13 9.11 10.48 -9.62
CA ARG A 13 10.28 11.36 -9.56
C ARG A 13 9.98 12.76 -10.13
N ALA A 14 9.10 12.86 -11.12
CA ALA A 14 8.66 14.15 -11.66
C ALA A 14 7.95 15.03 -10.61
N GLN A 15 7.39 14.42 -9.56
CA GLN A 15 6.79 15.12 -8.42
C GLN A 15 7.80 15.43 -7.30
N GLY A 16 9.09 15.29 -7.55
CA GLY A 16 10.14 15.49 -6.55
C GLY A 16 10.20 14.38 -5.49
N ARG A 17 9.55 13.23 -5.70
CA ARG A 17 9.51 12.15 -4.73
C ARG A 17 10.66 11.17 -4.91
N SER A 18 11.09 10.57 -3.81
CA SER A 18 12.01 9.44 -3.75
C SER A 18 11.26 8.23 -3.20
N ALA A 19 11.45 7.06 -3.83
CA ALA A 19 10.88 5.81 -3.33
C ALA A 19 11.45 5.44 -1.96
N VAL A 20 12.76 5.68 -1.75
CA VAL A 20 13.43 5.43 -0.46
C VAL A 20 12.86 6.33 0.63
N ALA A 21 12.72 7.63 0.37
CA ALA A 21 12.15 8.58 1.34
C ALA A 21 10.69 8.22 1.68
N CYS A 22 9.90 7.84 0.68
CA CYS A 22 8.52 7.40 0.91
C CYS A 22 8.45 6.15 1.78
N ALA A 23 9.30 5.15 1.51
CA ALA A 23 9.35 3.92 2.29
C ALA A 23 9.81 4.19 3.74
N ALA A 24 10.86 4.99 3.93
CA ALA A 24 11.34 5.38 5.25
C ALA A 24 10.26 6.10 6.08
N TYR A 25 9.55 7.04 5.46
CA TYR A 25 8.45 7.75 6.12
C TYR A 25 7.32 6.83 6.56
N ARG A 26 6.92 5.86 5.71
CA ARG A 26 5.82 4.94 6.01
C ARG A 26 6.20 3.92 7.08
N SER A 27 7.41 3.41 7.01
CA SER A 27 7.88 2.41 7.97
C SER A 27 8.37 3.00 9.30
N GLY A 28 8.61 4.32 9.36
CA GLY A 28 9.22 4.94 10.54
C GLY A 28 10.68 4.54 10.72
N GLU A 29 11.37 4.23 9.63
CA GLU A 29 12.76 3.78 9.66
C GLU A 29 13.73 4.88 9.20
N LYS A 30 14.99 4.58 9.38
CA LYS A 30 16.12 5.34 8.85
C LYS A 30 16.68 4.59 7.66
N LEU A 31 16.58 5.17 6.47
CA LEU A 31 17.10 4.60 5.23
C LEU A 31 18.04 5.59 4.54
N ILE A 32 19.00 5.07 3.79
CA ILE A 32 19.90 5.88 2.97
C ILE A 32 19.39 5.89 1.54
N ASP A 33 19.06 7.06 1.01
CA ASP A 33 18.78 7.27 -0.41
C ASP A 33 20.11 7.42 -1.15
N GLU A 34 20.59 6.34 -1.75
CA GLU A 34 21.87 6.27 -2.45
C GLU A 34 21.90 7.22 -3.67
N ARG A 35 20.77 7.37 -4.35
CA ARG A 35 20.68 8.23 -5.53
C ARG A 35 20.82 9.71 -5.19
N GLN A 36 20.29 10.14 -4.03
CA GLN A 36 20.39 11.51 -3.55
C GLN A 36 21.60 11.73 -2.64
N GLY A 37 22.25 10.65 -2.20
CA GLY A 37 23.31 10.71 -1.18
C GLY A 37 22.81 11.25 0.17
N LYS A 38 21.55 10.97 0.52
CA LYS A 38 20.86 11.57 1.67
C LYS A 38 20.29 10.50 2.58
N GLU A 39 20.47 10.74 3.88
CA GLU A 39 19.81 9.95 4.92
C GLU A 39 18.36 10.42 5.09
N GLN A 40 17.43 9.47 5.13
CA GLN A 40 16.01 9.67 5.40
C GLN A 40 15.70 9.04 6.77
N ASP A 41 15.64 9.87 7.80
CA ASP A 41 15.43 9.42 9.18
C ASP A 41 14.05 9.80 9.69
N TYR A 42 13.20 8.80 9.88
CA TYR A 42 11.85 8.92 10.43
C TYR A 42 11.67 8.08 11.71
N THR A 43 12.76 7.74 12.39
CA THR A 43 12.74 6.91 13.62
C THR A 43 11.99 7.55 14.79
N LYS A 44 11.76 8.86 14.74
CA LYS A 44 10.94 9.57 15.72
C LYS A 44 9.44 9.47 15.47
N LYS A 45 9.04 8.88 14.33
CA LYS A 45 7.63 8.68 13.99
C LYS A 45 7.00 7.66 14.93
N THR A 46 5.84 8.00 15.48
CA THR A 46 5.04 7.13 16.34
C THR A 46 3.83 6.59 15.58
N GLY A 47 3.15 5.61 16.16
CA GLY A 47 1.90 5.07 15.61
C GLY A 47 2.07 4.08 14.45
N VAL A 48 3.28 3.62 14.17
CA VAL A 48 3.49 2.54 13.20
C VAL A 48 3.24 1.20 13.90
N GLU A 49 2.15 0.51 13.53
CA GLU A 49 1.76 -0.76 14.14
C GLU A 49 2.40 -1.98 13.48
N LEU A 50 2.58 -1.91 12.17
CA LEU A 50 3.15 -3.00 11.36
C LEU A 50 3.96 -2.42 10.21
N THR A 51 5.07 -3.07 9.91
CA THR A 51 5.77 -2.93 8.63
C THR A 51 6.16 -4.31 8.12
N ARG A 52 5.87 -4.61 6.86
CA ARG A 52 6.16 -5.92 6.27
C ARG A 52 6.34 -5.83 4.77
N ILE A 53 7.30 -6.61 4.26
CA ILE A 53 7.52 -6.80 2.82
C ILE A 53 6.96 -8.16 2.42
N TYR A 54 6.21 -8.18 1.32
CA TYR A 54 5.63 -9.35 0.68
C TYR A 54 6.20 -9.47 -0.73
N ALA A 55 6.64 -10.64 -1.11
CA ALA A 55 7.26 -10.84 -2.41
C ALA A 55 6.92 -12.20 -3.01
N PRO A 56 7.00 -12.34 -4.35
CA PRO A 56 6.89 -13.63 -5.00
C PRO A 56 7.93 -14.62 -4.49
N ILE A 57 7.59 -15.90 -4.46
CA ILE A 57 8.54 -16.97 -4.13
C ILE A 57 9.67 -16.94 -5.14
N GLY A 58 10.91 -17.04 -4.67
CA GLY A 58 12.11 -16.99 -5.51
C GLY A 58 12.68 -15.59 -5.73
N THR A 59 12.07 -14.55 -5.14
CA THR A 59 12.64 -13.20 -5.13
C THR A 59 14.02 -13.21 -4.47
N LYS A 60 14.97 -12.48 -5.05
CA LYS A 60 16.30 -12.29 -4.46
C LYS A 60 16.24 -11.73 -3.04
N THR A 61 17.04 -12.27 -2.15
CA THR A 61 17.04 -11.92 -0.71
C THR A 61 17.27 -10.43 -0.47
N GLU A 62 18.10 -9.78 -1.28
CA GLU A 62 18.39 -8.35 -1.20
C GLU A 62 17.14 -7.49 -1.42
N LEU A 63 16.21 -7.95 -2.24
CA LEU A 63 14.96 -7.25 -2.51
C LEU A 63 13.91 -7.44 -1.39
N LEU A 64 14.20 -8.23 -0.37
CA LEU A 64 13.37 -8.38 0.82
C LEU A 64 13.78 -7.42 1.95
N ASP A 65 14.90 -6.71 1.79
CA ASP A 65 15.33 -5.62 2.66
C ASP A 65 14.79 -4.28 2.11
N ARG A 66 14.13 -3.49 2.94
CA ARG A 66 13.45 -2.25 2.53
C ARG A 66 14.38 -1.24 1.90
N GLY A 67 15.53 -0.99 2.51
CA GLY A 67 16.52 -0.05 1.98
C GLY A 67 17.08 -0.51 0.65
N GLN A 68 17.45 -1.77 0.54
CA GLN A 68 17.98 -2.35 -0.70
C GLN A 68 16.93 -2.42 -1.80
N LEU A 69 15.68 -2.79 -1.46
CA LEU A 69 14.56 -2.83 -2.39
C LEU A 69 14.34 -1.48 -3.09
N TRP A 70 14.16 -0.43 -2.31
CA TRP A 70 13.78 0.86 -2.87
C TRP A 70 14.96 1.59 -3.53
N ASN A 71 16.18 1.37 -3.07
CA ASN A 71 17.38 1.80 -3.80
C ASN A 71 17.55 1.05 -5.13
N ALA A 72 17.23 -0.24 -5.19
CA ALA A 72 17.21 -1.00 -6.45
C ALA A 72 16.17 -0.46 -7.42
N VAL A 73 14.98 -0.08 -6.96
CA VAL A 73 13.96 0.58 -7.78
C VAL A 73 14.49 1.91 -8.32
N GLU A 74 15.06 2.76 -7.48
CA GLU A 74 15.63 4.05 -7.89
C GLU A 74 16.73 3.90 -8.96
N LYS A 75 17.54 2.87 -8.85
CA LYS A 75 18.62 2.55 -9.80
C LYS A 75 18.10 2.00 -11.11
N THR A 76 17.05 1.17 -11.04
CA THR A 76 16.45 0.53 -12.23
C THR A 76 15.65 1.53 -13.06
N GLU A 77 14.94 2.44 -12.41
CA GLU A 77 14.12 3.46 -13.06
C GLU A 77 14.95 4.71 -13.42
N ARG A 78 15.55 4.72 -14.60
CA ARG A 78 16.56 5.73 -15.00
C ARG A 78 16.00 7.09 -15.42
N ARG A 79 14.74 7.15 -15.87
CA ARG A 79 14.15 8.38 -16.40
C ARG A 79 13.96 9.45 -15.31
N LYS A 80 14.09 10.73 -15.70
CA LYS A 80 13.90 11.88 -14.80
C LYS A 80 12.44 12.00 -14.30
N ASP A 81 11.50 11.49 -15.08
CA ASP A 81 10.06 11.50 -14.83
C ASP A 81 9.52 10.11 -14.43
N ALA A 82 10.40 9.20 -14.02
CA ALA A 82 10.02 7.82 -13.73
C ALA A 82 8.94 7.73 -12.67
N ASN A 83 7.94 6.90 -12.93
CA ASN A 83 7.05 6.38 -11.91
C ASN A 83 7.78 5.26 -11.16
N LEU A 84 8.04 5.48 -9.88
CA LEU A 84 8.90 4.63 -9.04
C LEU A 84 8.11 3.51 -8.35
N ALA A 85 6.90 3.82 -7.92
CA ALA A 85 6.01 2.91 -7.23
C ALA A 85 4.56 3.35 -7.35
N ARG A 86 3.65 2.44 -7.01
CA ARG A 86 2.25 2.74 -6.72
C ARG A 86 1.94 2.47 -5.27
N GLU A 87 0.90 3.09 -4.80
CA GLU A 87 0.43 2.92 -3.43
C GLU A 87 -1.08 2.84 -3.40
N PHE A 88 -1.59 1.86 -2.68
CA PHE A 88 -2.95 1.88 -2.16
C PHE A 88 -2.89 2.45 -0.74
N GLU A 89 -3.66 3.49 -0.48
CA GLU A 89 -3.90 4.00 0.87
C GLU A 89 -5.33 3.63 1.25
N ILE A 90 -5.48 2.85 2.29
CA ILE A 90 -6.73 2.22 2.69
C ILE A 90 -7.08 2.53 4.14
N ALA A 91 -8.36 2.70 4.43
CA ALA A 91 -8.86 2.71 5.80
C ALA A 91 -9.02 1.28 6.31
N LEU A 92 -8.66 1.07 7.57
CA LEU A 92 -8.89 -0.18 8.28
C LEU A 92 -10.01 0.03 9.31
N PRO A 93 -10.96 -0.92 9.43
CA PRO A 93 -12.05 -0.79 10.41
C PRO A 93 -11.51 -0.68 11.84
N GLN A 94 -11.98 0.33 12.56
CA GLN A 94 -11.65 0.48 13.98
C GLN A 94 -12.19 -0.67 14.86
N GLU A 95 -13.21 -1.34 14.36
CA GLU A 95 -13.85 -2.49 15.02
C GLU A 95 -12.89 -3.69 15.12
N LEU A 96 -11.94 -3.79 14.19
CA LEU A 96 -10.91 -4.83 14.22
C LEU A 96 -9.82 -4.48 15.24
N ASN A 97 -9.39 -5.46 16.01
CA ASN A 97 -8.22 -5.30 16.87
C ASN A 97 -6.92 -5.33 16.04
N LYS A 98 -5.79 -5.10 16.69
CA LYS A 98 -4.49 -5.05 16.00
C LYS A 98 -4.20 -6.32 15.19
N ALA A 99 -4.37 -7.49 15.77
CA ALA A 99 -4.11 -8.76 15.09
C ALA A 99 -5.05 -9.01 13.90
N GLU A 100 -6.31 -8.58 14.03
CA GLU A 100 -7.30 -8.68 12.95
C GLU A 100 -7.00 -7.72 11.80
N ARG A 101 -6.54 -6.48 12.10
CA ARG A 101 -6.06 -5.54 11.07
C ARG A 101 -4.85 -6.08 10.33
N GLU A 102 -3.90 -6.68 11.04
CA GLU A 102 -2.73 -7.32 10.44
C GLU A 102 -3.13 -8.44 9.47
N LYS A 103 -4.08 -9.30 9.85
CA LYS A 103 -4.59 -10.38 8.98
C LYS A 103 -5.26 -9.85 7.71
N LEU A 104 -6.04 -8.77 7.81
CA LEU A 104 -6.66 -8.14 6.64
C LEU A 104 -5.60 -7.59 5.68
N VAL A 105 -4.59 -6.90 6.19
CA VAL A 105 -3.48 -6.38 5.38
C VAL A 105 -2.64 -7.51 4.79
N ASP A 106 -2.36 -8.58 5.55
CA ASP A 106 -1.65 -9.77 5.05
C ASP A 106 -2.39 -10.40 3.85
N GLU A 107 -3.72 -10.57 3.96
CA GLU A 107 -4.52 -11.12 2.86
C GLU A 107 -4.48 -10.23 1.62
N LEU A 108 -4.66 -8.92 1.78
CA LEU A 108 -4.59 -7.96 0.68
C LEU A 108 -3.23 -7.98 -0.01
N CYS A 109 -2.14 -7.90 0.76
CA CYS A 109 -0.79 -7.85 0.22
C CYS A 109 -0.40 -9.14 -0.49
N ASN A 110 -0.76 -10.30 0.06
CA ASN A 110 -0.51 -11.58 -0.60
C ASN A 110 -1.29 -11.70 -1.91
N LYS A 111 -2.54 -11.22 -1.97
CA LYS A 111 -3.33 -11.20 -3.22
C LYS A 111 -2.73 -10.25 -4.26
N ILE A 112 -2.16 -9.11 -3.86
CA ILE A 112 -1.45 -8.22 -4.78
C ILE A 112 -0.22 -8.92 -5.37
N VAL A 113 0.57 -9.58 -4.53
CA VAL A 113 1.74 -10.37 -4.97
C VAL A 113 1.32 -11.47 -5.95
N GLU A 114 0.30 -12.26 -5.61
CA GLU A 114 -0.20 -13.34 -6.46
C GLU A 114 -0.72 -12.85 -7.81
N ARG A 115 -1.48 -11.75 -7.81
CA ARG A 115 -2.12 -11.23 -9.04
C ARG A 115 -1.15 -10.51 -9.96
N HIS A 116 -0.22 -9.73 -9.41
CA HIS A 116 0.64 -8.83 -10.17
C HIS A 116 2.11 -9.22 -10.18
N ASN A 117 2.49 -10.20 -9.37
CA ASN A 117 3.87 -10.68 -9.26
C ASN A 117 4.89 -9.58 -8.88
N VAL A 118 4.44 -8.59 -8.13
CA VAL A 118 5.23 -7.44 -7.65
C VAL A 118 5.66 -7.61 -6.20
N ILE A 119 6.61 -6.79 -5.74
CA ILE A 119 6.97 -6.71 -4.32
C ILE A 119 6.12 -5.62 -3.67
N VAL A 120 5.56 -5.93 -2.51
CA VAL A 120 4.71 -5.05 -1.72
C VAL A 120 5.40 -4.70 -0.41
N ASP A 121 5.41 -3.42 -0.07
CA ASP A 121 5.89 -2.88 1.20
C ASP A 121 4.74 -2.20 1.91
N ALA A 122 4.23 -2.83 2.97
CA ALA A 122 3.08 -2.39 3.71
C ALA A 122 3.44 -1.78 5.06
N ALA A 123 2.72 -0.73 5.46
CA ALA A 123 2.78 -0.17 6.79
C ALA A 123 1.36 0.11 7.30
N ILE A 124 1.08 -0.26 8.54
CA ILE A 124 -0.16 0.08 9.24
C ILE A 124 0.13 1.22 10.21
N HIS A 125 -0.69 2.25 10.15
CA HIS A 125 -0.61 3.41 11.04
C HIS A 125 -1.85 3.49 11.92
N ALA A 126 -1.62 3.67 13.22
CA ALA A 126 -2.64 4.08 14.17
C ALA A 126 -2.96 5.58 14.03
N PRO A 127 -4.14 6.04 14.48
CA PRO A 127 -4.49 7.46 14.49
C PRO A 127 -3.50 8.30 15.30
N HIS A 128 -3.19 9.50 14.79
CA HIS A 128 -2.43 10.52 15.53
C HIS A 128 -3.40 11.48 16.22
N THR A 129 -3.94 11.08 17.36
CA THR A 129 -4.93 11.87 18.11
C THR A 129 -4.38 13.20 18.61
N ASP A 130 -3.09 13.25 18.95
CA ASP A 130 -2.41 14.49 19.39
C ASP A 130 -2.36 15.58 18.30
N SER A 131 -2.48 15.21 17.04
CA SER A 131 -2.54 16.12 15.89
C SER A 131 -3.95 16.41 15.39
N GLY A 132 -4.98 15.96 16.12
CA GLY A 132 -6.39 16.18 15.78
C GLY A 132 -6.97 15.19 14.79
N SER A 133 -6.29 14.10 14.50
CA SER A 133 -6.87 13.00 13.72
C SER A 133 -7.99 12.30 14.49
N ASP A 134 -9.01 11.86 13.76
CA ASP A 134 -10.06 10.99 14.30
C ASP A 134 -9.44 9.71 14.87
N GLU A 135 -9.78 9.36 16.11
CA GLU A 135 -9.29 8.18 16.81
C GLU A 135 -9.63 6.84 16.11
N ARG A 136 -10.53 6.89 15.13
CA ARG A 136 -10.94 5.77 14.30
C ARG A 136 -10.09 5.59 13.04
N ASN A 137 -9.19 6.53 12.76
CA ASN A 137 -8.44 6.58 11.51
C ASN A 137 -7.23 5.62 11.49
N TYR A 138 -7.52 4.33 11.66
CA TYR A 138 -6.55 3.29 11.33
C TYR A 138 -6.44 3.16 9.83
N HIS A 139 -5.22 3.23 9.30
CA HIS A 139 -5.00 3.17 7.86
C HIS A 139 -3.73 2.42 7.51
N ALA A 140 -3.66 1.91 6.29
CA ALA A 140 -2.47 1.26 5.78
C ALA A 140 -2.01 1.92 4.47
N HIS A 141 -0.70 1.98 4.33
CA HIS A 141 0.00 2.33 3.10
C HIS A 141 0.54 1.06 2.49
N ILE A 142 0.05 0.71 1.32
CA ILE A 142 0.43 -0.49 0.57
C ILE A 142 1.21 -0.03 -0.67
N MET A 143 2.51 0.11 -0.51
CA MET A 143 3.42 0.56 -1.56
C MET A 143 3.93 -0.65 -2.34
N PHE A 144 3.90 -0.61 -3.68
CA PHE A 144 4.34 -1.74 -4.47
C PHE A 144 5.10 -1.33 -5.73
N THR A 145 5.95 -2.23 -6.22
CA THR A 145 6.86 -1.98 -7.33
C THR A 145 6.13 -1.90 -8.67
N GLY A 146 6.63 -1.06 -9.57
CA GLY A 146 6.09 -0.94 -10.93
C GLY A 146 6.53 -2.06 -11.86
N ARG A 147 7.56 -2.83 -11.47
CA ARG A 147 8.02 -4.02 -12.20
C ARG A 147 7.64 -5.27 -11.44
N HIS A 148 7.23 -6.29 -12.17
CA HIS A 148 7.08 -7.62 -11.61
C HIS A 148 8.44 -8.29 -11.44
N ILE A 149 8.48 -9.37 -10.68
CA ILE A 149 9.66 -10.20 -10.49
C ILE A 149 9.72 -11.25 -11.60
N ASP A 150 10.86 -11.35 -12.24
CA ASP A 150 11.18 -12.45 -13.14
C ASP A 150 11.47 -13.70 -12.29
N LEU A 151 10.63 -14.71 -12.42
CA LEU A 151 10.70 -15.94 -11.62
C LEU A 151 11.95 -16.78 -11.93
N GLU A 152 12.57 -16.60 -13.08
CA GLU A 152 13.81 -17.31 -13.43
C GLU A 152 15.03 -16.71 -12.72
N THR A 153 15.06 -15.39 -12.58
CA THR A 153 16.21 -14.67 -12.01
C THR A 153 15.99 -14.23 -10.55
N GLY A 154 14.74 -14.11 -10.12
CA GLY A 154 14.35 -13.52 -8.83
C GLY A 154 14.55 -12.01 -8.75
N ASP A 155 14.87 -11.35 -9.85
CA ASP A 155 15.11 -9.90 -9.96
C ASP A 155 13.97 -9.20 -10.70
N PHE A 156 14.02 -7.87 -10.78
CA PHE A 156 13.05 -7.10 -11.56
C PHE A 156 13.06 -7.49 -13.03
N ALA A 157 11.89 -7.67 -13.60
CA ALA A 157 11.73 -7.85 -15.03
C ALA A 157 12.20 -6.61 -15.82
N ALA A 158 12.63 -6.83 -17.05
CA ALA A 158 13.12 -5.77 -17.93
C ALA A 158 12.04 -4.73 -18.27
N LYS A 159 10.77 -5.11 -18.24
CA LYS A 159 9.62 -4.25 -18.52
C LYS A 159 8.75 -4.05 -17.27
N LYS A 160 8.05 -2.90 -17.22
CA LYS A 160 7.05 -2.64 -16.17
C LYS A 160 5.85 -3.56 -16.32
N ASN A 161 5.23 -3.87 -15.20
CA ASN A 161 3.92 -4.51 -15.17
C ASN A 161 2.89 -3.63 -15.89
N ARG A 162 2.06 -4.23 -16.73
CA ARG A 162 1.08 -3.51 -17.56
C ARG A 162 -0.31 -3.40 -16.93
N ASP A 163 -0.57 -4.08 -15.82
CA ASP A 163 -1.89 -4.12 -15.20
C ASP A 163 -2.35 -2.73 -14.71
N PHE A 164 -1.38 -1.87 -14.39
CA PHE A 164 -1.61 -0.49 -13.97
C PHE A 164 -1.18 0.56 -15.00
N ASN A 165 -1.03 0.20 -16.26
CA ASN A 165 -0.76 1.15 -17.32
C ASN A 165 -2.01 2.02 -17.62
N LYS A 166 -1.87 3.01 -18.50
CA LYS A 166 -2.95 3.94 -18.85
C LYS A 166 -4.22 3.23 -19.36
N GLU A 167 -4.06 2.09 -20.04
CA GLU A 167 -5.17 1.35 -20.66
C GLU A 167 -5.92 0.50 -19.64
N ASN A 168 -5.20 -0.15 -18.71
CA ASN A 168 -5.74 -1.17 -17.82
C ASN A 168 -6.03 -0.67 -16.39
N SER A 169 -5.44 0.47 -16.01
CA SER A 169 -5.45 0.95 -14.62
C SER A 169 -6.86 1.14 -14.04
N SER A 170 -7.77 1.68 -14.83
CA SER A 170 -9.13 1.96 -14.36
C SER A 170 -9.86 0.68 -13.94
N GLU A 171 -9.84 -0.33 -14.79
CA GLU A 171 -10.48 -1.63 -14.51
C GLU A 171 -9.78 -2.36 -13.37
N THR A 172 -8.44 -2.38 -13.38
CA THR A 172 -7.63 -3.01 -12.31
C THR A 172 -7.92 -2.38 -10.94
N VAL A 173 -7.99 -1.05 -10.86
CA VAL A 173 -8.27 -0.33 -9.61
C VAL A 173 -9.71 -0.56 -9.16
N GLN A 174 -10.68 -0.53 -10.07
CA GLN A 174 -12.08 -0.77 -9.73
C GLN A 174 -12.26 -2.17 -9.12
N LYS A 175 -11.63 -3.17 -9.71
CA LYS A 175 -11.64 -4.53 -9.18
C LYS A 175 -11.01 -4.62 -7.79
N TRP A 176 -9.90 -3.91 -7.54
CA TRP A 176 -9.28 -3.86 -6.21
C TRP A 176 -10.17 -3.17 -5.18
N ARG A 177 -10.90 -2.12 -5.56
CA ARG A 177 -11.86 -1.46 -4.66
C ARG A 177 -12.95 -2.43 -4.21
N GLU A 178 -13.52 -3.17 -5.14
CA GLU A 178 -14.53 -4.20 -4.86
C GLU A 178 -13.95 -5.33 -4.00
N ASP A 179 -12.83 -5.92 -4.43
CA ASP A 179 -12.18 -7.03 -3.71
C ASP A 179 -11.79 -6.62 -2.27
N PHE A 180 -11.32 -5.39 -2.06
CA PHE A 180 -10.98 -4.90 -0.72
C PHE A 180 -12.20 -4.69 0.16
N ALA A 181 -13.32 -4.21 -0.37
CA ALA A 181 -14.57 -4.12 0.37
C ALA A 181 -15.06 -5.51 0.80
N ASP A 182 -15.01 -6.49 -0.10
CA ASP A 182 -15.40 -7.87 0.18
C ASP A 182 -14.50 -8.52 1.25
N MET A 183 -13.17 -8.33 1.13
CA MET A 183 -12.22 -8.79 2.16
C MET A 183 -12.51 -8.16 3.52
N THR A 184 -12.70 -6.84 3.55
CA THR A 184 -13.00 -6.11 4.78
C THR A 184 -14.26 -6.64 5.45
N ASN A 185 -15.33 -6.83 4.68
CA ASN A 185 -16.59 -7.36 5.19
C ASN A 185 -16.45 -8.80 5.71
N ALA A 186 -15.66 -9.63 5.03
CA ALA A 186 -15.38 -10.99 5.50
C ALA A 186 -14.61 -11.00 6.83
N HIS A 187 -13.63 -10.12 7.00
CA HIS A 187 -12.89 -9.99 8.25
C HIS A 187 -13.75 -9.44 9.39
N LEU A 188 -14.60 -8.45 9.12
CA LEU A 188 -15.57 -7.94 10.09
C LEU A 188 -16.53 -9.05 10.57
N MET A 189 -17.05 -9.83 9.64
CA MET A 189 -17.94 -10.95 9.98
C MET A 189 -17.25 -12.00 10.84
N ARG A 190 -16.04 -12.42 10.48
CA ARG A 190 -15.25 -13.40 11.26
C ARG A 190 -14.91 -12.90 12.66
N ALA A 191 -14.74 -11.60 12.84
CA ALA A 191 -14.49 -10.94 14.11
C ALA A 191 -15.78 -10.74 14.95
N GLY A 192 -16.95 -11.11 14.44
CA GLY A 192 -18.23 -11.00 15.12
C GLY A 192 -18.95 -9.67 14.94
N HIS A 193 -18.45 -8.79 14.08
CA HIS A 193 -19.06 -7.47 13.78
C HIS A 193 -20.13 -7.57 12.69
N LEU A 194 -21.21 -8.29 12.95
CA LEU A 194 -22.23 -8.66 11.96
C LEU A 194 -23.06 -7.48 11.41
N PHE A 195 -23.04 -6.34 12.12
CA PHE A 195 -23.79 -5.13 11.71
C PHE A 195 -22.89 -4.03 11.15
N SER A 196 -21.59 -4.29 11.02
CA SER A 196 -20.63 -3.38 10.41
C SER A 196 -20.23 -3.89 9.04
N SER A 197 -20.39 -3.05 8.04
CA SER A 197 -19.96 -3.36 6.66
C SER A 197 -19.50 -2.10 5.94
N VAL A 198 -18.76 -2.31 4.86
CA VAL A 198 -18.33 -1.26 3.93
C VAL A 198 -18.84 -1.54 2.52
N ASP A 199 -19.00 -0.51 1.72
CA ASP A 199 -19.32 -0.60 0.29
C ASP A 199 -18.30 0.23 -0.49
N HIS A 200 -17.80 -0.32 -1.59
CA HIS A 200 -16.81 0.35 -2.44
C HIS A 200 -17.40 1.44 -3.32
N ARG A 201 -18.72 1.43 -3.50
CA ARG A 201 -19.45 2.41 -4.32
C ARG A 201 -19.63 3.72 -3.56
N SER A 202 -19.65 4.83 -4.28
CA SER A 202 -20.03 6.12 -3.72
C SER A 202 -21.50 6.11 -3.26
N TYR A 203 -21.88 7.02 -2.38
CA TYR A 203 -23.28 7.16 -1.96
C TYR A 203 -24.22 7.39 -3.14
N ALA A 204 -23.80 8.17 -4.15
CA ALA A 204 -24.59 8.39 -5.36
C ALA A 204 -24.83 7.09 -6.14
N GLU A 205 -23.81 6.24 -6.29
CA GLU A 205 -23.93 4.92 -6.94
C GLU A 205 -24.82 3.95 -6.16
N GLN A 206 -24.88 4.11 -4.84
CA GLN A 206 -25.77 3.34 -3.96
C GLN A 206 -27.22 3.90 -3.94
N GLY A 207 -27.48 5.04 -4.60
CA GLY A 207 -28.77 5.73 -4.56
C GLY A 207 -29.07 6.42 -3.22
N ILE A 208 -28.03 6.71 -2.44
CA ILE A 208 -28.13 7.36 -1.13
C ILE A 208 -27.86 8.85 -1.31
N ASP A 209 -28.85 9.70 -0.98
CA ASP A 209 -28.71 11.17 -1.00
C ASP A 209 -27.98 11.64 0.28
N LYS A 210 -26.66 11.48 0.29
CA LYS A 210 -25.76 11.90 1.38
C LYS A 210 -24.42 12.34 0.80
N GLU A 211 -23.92 13.47 1.26
CA GLU A 211 -22.57 13.90 0.92
C GLU A 211 -21.53 12.97 1.55
N ALA A 212 -20.44 12.72 0.81
CA ALA A 212 -19.31 11.99 1.33
C ALA A 212 -18.65 12.80 2.46
N THR A 213 -18.53 12.20 3.63
CA THR A 213 -17.72 12.78 4.71
C THR A 213 -16.27 12.41 4.49
N ALA A 214 -15.41 13.42 4.42
CA ALA A 214 -13.96 13.24 4.32
C ALA A 214 -13.37 12.67 5.62
#